data_907b47d59d5751cf82cb8d415da4a5c4
#
_entry.id   907b47d59d5751cf82cb8d415da4a5c4
#
_cell.length_a   1.000
_cell.length_b   1.000
_cell.length_c   1.000
_cell.angle_alpha   90.00
_cell.angle_beta   90.00
_cell.angle_gamma   90.00
#
_symmetry.space_group_name_H-M   'P 1'
#
loop_
_entity.id
_entity.type
_entity.pdbx_description
1 polymer ?
#
loop_
_entity_poly.entity_id
_entity_poly.type
_entity_poly.pdbx_seq_one_letter_code
_entity_poly.pdbx_strand_id
1 'polypeptide(L)'
;MPQVKRAIIPCGGKGTRMASLTGGRAKELMPVAGQPLLLWVLGECAASGVEEVLVVAAPNKHDLIEVARDAAGRSGMPGRVETVIQREPRGLADAIRYGEQFAASQPFGVALPDNLFVSEVPALRQLVDVYRRTGKNVVAMVELFPEDAERAGPTAIYPGRMEGDLFHISEVPSKGSRGSTFDLKGAPSGVTGVGRYVFLPEVFAAINQVEKKLAPGDELDDVPVMSLLLRKDRLIGRRIVGDFLDVGLPIGYREANERLAANQQPRFAK
;
A
#
# COMPACT_ATOMS: atom_id res chain seq x y z
N MET A 1 4.61 -6.56 22.09
CA MET A 1 3.58 -6.84 21.07
C MET A 1 4.11 -7.86 20.08
N PRO A 2 3.27 -8.68 19.42
CA PRO A 2 3.71 -9.60 18.37
C PRO A 2 4.46 -8.88 17.25
N GLN A 3 5.40 -9.56 16.60
CA GLN A 3 6.16 -8.98 15.50
C GLN A 3 5.37 -9.03 14.20
N VAL A 4 5.53 -8.04 13.33
CA VAL A 4 4.99 -8.03 11.97
C VAL A 4 5.97 -8.78 11.07
N LYS A 5 5.75 -10.08 10.89
CA LYS A 5 6.60 -10.96 10.07
C LYS A 5 6.01 -11.29 8.71
N ARG A 6 4.75 -10.93 8.48
CA ARG A 6 4.00 -11.21 7.27
C ARG A 6 3.51 -9.95 6.60
N ALA A 7 3.44 -9.97 5.28
CA ALA A 7 2.79 -8.90 4.53
C ALA A 7 1.96 -9.45 3.36
N ILE A 8 0.95 -8.68 2.95
CA ILE A 8 0.12 -8.96 1.79
C ILE A 8 0.40 -7.87 0.74
N ILE A 9 0.64 -8.27 -0.50
CA ILE A 9 0.81 -7.37 -1.64
C ILE A 9 -0.35 -7.58 -2.61
N PRO A 10 -1.35 -6.68 -2.62
CA PRO A 10 -2.48 -6.75 -3.54
C PRO A 10 -2.07 -6.37 -4.97
N CYS A 11 -2.14 -7.33 -5.89
CA CYS A 11 -1.82 -7.17 -7.30
C CYS A 11 -3.03 -7.51 -8.21
N GLY A 12 -4.26 -7.54 -7.68
CA GLY A 12 -5.49 -7.89 -8.41
C GLY A 12 -6.03 -6.80 -9.34
N GLY A 13 -5.55 -5.56 -9.23
CA GLY A 13 -6.07 -4.41 -9.97
C GLY A 13 -5.85 -4.49 -11.48
N LYS A 14 -6.80 -3.91 -12.26
CA LYS A 14 -6.78 -3.91 -13.75
C LYS A 14 -5.70 -3.01 -14.36
N GLY A 15 -5.10 -2.08 -13.63
CA GLY A 15 -4.04 -1.20 -14.10
C GLY A 15 -4.44 -0.23 -15.23
N THR A 16 -5.71 0.15 -15.34
CA THR A 16 -6.25 0.93 -16.47
C THR A 16 -5.58 2.28 -16.69
N ARG A 17 -5.12 2.95 -15.62
CA ARG A 17 -4.41 4.25 -15.71
C ARG A 17 -3.04 4.13 -16.39
N MET A 18 -2.43 2.97 -16.34
CA MET A 18 -1.10 2.68 -16.89
C MET A 18 -1.16 1.88 -18.20
N ALA A 19 -2.35 1.59 -18.73
CA ALA A 19 -2.53 0.69 -19.88
C ALA A 19 -1.72 1.10 -21.12
N SER A 20 -1.60 2.41 -21.39
CA SER A 20 -0.80 2.93 -22.52
C SER A 20 0.71 2.67 -22.37
N LEU A 21 1.21 2.52 -21.15
CA LEU A 21 2.63 2.31 -20.85
C LEU A 21 2.98 0.84 -20.65
N THR A 22 2.01 0.02 -20.21
CA THR A 22 2.27 -1.39 -19.87
C THR A 22 2.35 -2.32 -21.08
N GLY A 23 1.79 -1.91 -22.23
CA GLY A 23 1.69 -2.78 -23.40
C GLY A 23 0.96 -4.10 -23.12
N GLY A 24 0.00 -4.11 -22.20
CA GLY A 24 -0.76 -5.31 -21.80
C GLY A 24 -0.10 -6.15 -20.70
N ARG A 25 1.09 -5.80 -20.23
CA ARG A 25 1.75 -6.46 -19.10
C ARG A 25 1.16 -6.01 -17.76
N ALA A 26 1.38 -6.81 -16.73
CA ALA A 26 1.06 -6.41 -15.36
C ALA A 26 1.84 -5.14 -14.98
N LYS A 27 1.16 -4.09 -14.48
CA LYS A 27 1.81 -2.82 -14.10
C LYS A 27 2.90 -3.03 -13.03
N GLU A 28 2.73 -4.03 -12.20
CA GLU A 28 3.64 -4.40 -11.13
C GLU A 28 4.97 -4.99 -11.66
N LEU A 29 5.02 -5.35 -12.96
CA LEU A 29 6.24 -5.79 -13.65
C LEU A 29 6.91 -4.68 -14.46
N MET A 30 6.34 -3.47 -14.50
CA MET A 30 7.01 -2.35 -15.16
C MET A 30 8.36 -2.06 -14.50
N PRO A 31 9.43 -1.87 -15.31
CA PRO A 31 10.75 -1.62 -14.77
C PRO A 31 10.86 -0.21 -14.21
N VAL A 32 11.25 -0.09 -12.95
CA VAL A 32 11.66 1.17 -12.33
C VAL A 32 13.15 1.05 -12.02
N ALA A 33 13.96 1.94 -12.57
CA ALA A 33 15.43 1.88 -12.51
C ALA A 33 15.98 0.47 -12.86
N GLY A 34 15.42 -0.15 -13.92
CA GLY A 34 15.85 -1.45 -14.43
C GLY A 34 15.34 -2.68 -13.66
N GLN A 35 14.57 -2.51 -12.58
CA GLN A 35 14.04 -3.58 -11.76
C GLN A 35 12.51 -3.58 -11.76
N PRO A 36 11.82 -4.74 -11.89
CA PRO A 36 10.36 -4.83 -11.74
C PRO A 36 9.86 -4.16 -10.45
N LEU A 37 8.79 -3.37 -10.57
CA LEU A 37 8.18 -2.64 -9.47
C LEU A 37 7.86 -3.53 -8.25
N LEU A 38 7.37 -4.76 -8.50
CA LEU A 38 7.10 -5.73 -7.45
C LEU A 38 8.33 -6.01 -6.57
N LEU A 39 9.54 -6.08 -7.17
CA LEU A 39 10.76 -6.41 -6.44
C LEU A 39 11.18 -5.25 -5.50
N TRP A 40 10.90 -4.00 -5.85
CA TRP A 40 11.09 -2.86 -4.95
C TRP A 40 10.25 -3.01 -3.68
N VAL A 41 8.99 -3.41 -3.84
CA VAL A 41 8.05 -3.56 -2.70
C VAL A 41 8.39 -4.79 -1.87
N LEU A 42 8.79 -5.90 -2.49
CA LEU A 42 9.28 -7.08 -1.77
C LEU A 42 10.54 -6.76 -0.96
N GLY A 43 11.48 -6.01 -1.54
CA GLY A 43 12.69 -5.54 -0.85
C GLY A 43 12.37 -4.62 0.33
N GLU A 44 11.42 -3.70 0.18
CA GLU A 44 10.95 -2.86 1.29
C GLU A 44 10.34 -3.71 2.42
N CYS A 45 9.53 -4.71 2.08
CA CYS A 45 8.96 -5.64 3.07
C CYS A 45 10.08 -6.36 3.85
N ALA A 46 11.07 -6.93 3.15
CA ALA A 46 12.20 -7.61 3.78
C ALA A 46 13.01 -6.66 4.70
N ALA A 47 13.35 -5.47 4.21
CA ALA A 47 14.04 -4.43 4.98
C ALA A 47 13.25 -3.94 6.20
N SER A 48 11.92 -4.13 6.19
CA SER A 48 11.03 -3.82 7.32
C SER A 48 10.95 -4.94 8.36
N GLY A 49 11.61 -6.08 8.11
CA GLY A 49 11.61 -7.26 8.99
C GLY A 49 10.49 -8.27 8.68
N VAL A 50 9.87 -8.17 7.50
CA VAL A 50 8.91 -9.14 6.99
C VAL A 50 9.67 -10.34 6.43
N GLU A 51 9.28 -11.54 6.86
CA GLU A 51 9.91 -12.81 6.48
C GLU A 51 9.10 -13.55 5.41
N GLU A 52 7.78 -13.39 5.42
CA GLU A 52 6.84 -14.07 4.53
C GLU A 52 5.92 -13.06 3.84
N VAL A 53 5.72 -13.22 2.54
CA VAL A 53 4.82 -12.34 1.75
C VAL A 53 3.80 -13.18 1.00
N LEU A 54 2.53 -12.74 1.00
CA LEU A 54 1.48 -13.23 0.13
C LEU A 54 1.20 -12.20 -0.98
N VAL A 55 1.42 -12.60 -2.24
CA VAL A 55 1.02 -11.80 -3.41
C VAL A 55 -0.36 -12.25 -3.87
N VAL A 56 -1.33 -11.32 -3.84
CA VAL A 56 -2.70 -11.58 -4.29
C VAL A 56 -2.83 -11.09 -5.73
N ALA A 57 -2.80 -11.99 -6.70
CA ALA A 57 -2.74 -11.68 -8.13
C ALA A 57 -4.10 -11.85 -8.85
N ALA A 58 -4.29 -11.14 -9.96
CA ALA A 58 -5.39 -11.43 -10.88
C ALA A 58 -5.11 -12.70 -11.70
N PRO A 59 -6.16 -13.38 -12.24
CA PRO A 59 -6.01 -14.67 -12.95
C PRO A 59 -5.06 -14.62 -14.17
N ASN A 60 -4.97 -13.49 -14.85
CA ASN A 60 -4.19 -13.31 -16.08
C ASN A 60 -2.75 -12.81 -15.84
N LYS A 61 -2.28 -12.78 -14.58
CA LYS A 61 -0.93 -12.26 -14.23
C LYS A 61 0.07 -13.39 -13.95
N HIS A 62 0.21 -14.34 -14.88
CA HIS A 62 1.12 -15.50 -14.72
C HIS A 62 2.57 -15.07 -14.54
N ASP A 63 3.07 -14.16 -15.39
CA ASP A 63 4.45 -13.65 -15.31
C ASP A 63 4.73 -12.97 -13.93
N LEU A 64 3.74 -12.29 -13.36
CA LEU A 64 3.85 -11.69 -12.03
C LEU A 64 4.05 -12.76 -10.96
N ILE A 65 3.30 -13.86 -11.05
CA ILE A 65 3.39 -14.98 -10.11
C ILE A 65 4.77 -15.64 -10.17
N GLU A 66 5.31 -15.83 -11.38
CA GLU A 66 6.66 -16.37 -11.58
C GLU A 66 7.72 -15.46 -10.97
N VAL A 67 7.70 -14.17 -11.30
CA VAL A 67 8.63 -13.18 -10.72
C VAL A 67 8.54 -13.13 -9.19
N ALA A 68 7.32 -13.20 -8.64
CA ALA A 68 7.12 -13.20 -7.19
C ALA A 68 7.75 -14.43 -6.52
N ARG A 69 7.52 -15.62 -7.06
CA ARG A 69 8.06 -16.88 -6.54
C ARG A 69 9.58 -16.95 -6.66
N ASP A 70 10.11 -16.51 -7.78
CA ASP A 70 11.54 -16.47 -8.05
C ASP A 70 12.30 -15.49 -7.16
N ALA A 71 11.63 -14.49 -6.59
CA ALA A 71 12.22 -13.55 -5.65
C ALA A 71 12.47 -14.17 -4.28
N ALA A 72 11.72 -15.22 -3.89
CA ALA A 72 11.79 -15.80 -2.56
C ALA A 72 13.21 -16.28 -2.20
N GLY A 73 13.69 -15.89 -1.02
CA GLY A 73 15.00 -16.28 -0.51
C GLY A 73 16.20 -15.65 -1.21
N ARG A 74 16.02 -14.79 -2.22
CA ARG A 74 17.13 -14.00 -2.79
C ARG A 74 17.61 -12.97 -1.76
N SER A 75 18.86 -12.57 -1.88
CA SER A 75 19.42 -11.51 -1.02
C SER A 75 18.57 -10.23 -1.05
N GLY A 76 18.21 -9.71 0.11
CA GLY A 76 17.37 -8.53 0.24
C GLY A 76 15.86 -8.76 -0.03
N MET A 77 15.41 -10.00 -0.19
CA MET A 77 14.01 -10.38 -0.41
C MET A 77 13.46 -11.19 0.76
N PRO A 78 12.12 -11.31 0.90
CA PRO A 78 11.52 -12.18 1.91
C PRO A 78 11.97 -13.65 1.74
N GLY A 79 12.10 -14.36 2.85
CA GLY A 79 12.47 -15.78 2.83
C GLY A 79 11.43 -16.66 2.14
N ARG A 80 10.15 -16.27 2.20
CA ARG A 80 9.02 -16.99 1.59
C ARG A 80 8.09 -16.01 0.86
N VAL A 81 7.73 -16.36 -0.37
CA VAL A 81 6.71 -15.64 -1.15
C VAL A 81 5.67 -16.64 -1.64
N GLU A 82 4.45 -16.47 -1.17
CA GLU A 82 3.28 -17.22 -1.62
C GLU A 82 2.45 -16.40 -2.59
N THR A 83 1.64 -17.09 -3.39
CA THR A 83 0.75 -16.45 -4.35
C THR A 83 -0.65 -17.03 -4.26
N VAL A 84 -1.67 -16.18 -4.38
CA VAL A 84 -3.07 -16.59 -4.45
C VAL A 84 -3.78 -15.78 -5.55
N ILE A 85 -4.79 -16.39 -6.17
CA ILE A 85 -5.55 -15.73 -7.24
C ILE A 85 -6.83 -15.12 -6.66
N GLN A 86 -6.94 -13.78 -6.75
CA GLN A 86 -8.21 -13.07 -6.61
C GLN A 86 -8.97 -13.21 -7.93
N ARG A 87 -10.00 -14.05 -7.96
CA ARG A 87 -10.72 -14.40 -9.19
C ARG A 87 -11.40 -13.21 -9.85
N GLU A 88 -11.94 -12.30 -9.04
CA GLU A 88 -12.66 -11.10 -9.47
C GLU A 88 -12.05 -9.87 -8.75
N PRO A 89 -11.89 -8.74 -9.44
CA PRO A 89 -11.35 -7.51 -8.85
C PRO A 89 -12.44 -6.79 -8.03
N ARG A 90 -12.74 -7.30 -6.85
CA ARG A 90 -13.80 -6.83 -5.96
C ARG A 90 -13.38 -5.73 -4.98
N GLY A 91 -12.21 -5.14 -5.14
CA GLY A 91 -11.69 -4.07 -4.28
C GLY A 91 -10.50 -4.48 -3.42
N LEU A 92 -9.92 -3.50 -2.71
CA LEU A 92 -8.70 -3.70 -1.92
C LEU A 92 -8.95 -4.55 -0.68
N ALA A 93 -10.03 -4.31 0.05
CA ALA A 93 -10.33 -5.11 1.24
C ALA A 93 -10.66 -6.58 0.89
N ASP A 94 -11.25 -6.82 -0.29
CA ASP A 94 -11.43 -8.18 -0.80
C ASP A 94 -10.07 -8.85 -1.05
N ALA A 95 -9.11 -8.15 -1.67
CA ALA A 95 -7.76 -8.70 -1.86
C ALA A 95 -7.07 -9.00 -0.52
N ILE A 96 -7.19 -8.12 0.48
CA ILE A 96 -6.63 -8.35 1.82
C ILE A 96 -7.26 -9.59 2.47
N ARG A 97 -8.54 -9.83 2.29
CA ARG A 97 -9.26 -10.99 2.84
C ARG A 97 -8.67 -12.34 2.43
N TYR A 98 -8.14 -12.45 1.20
CA TYR A 98 -7.44 -13.67 0.77
C TYR A 98 -6.24 -14.02 1.66
N GLY A 99 -5.72 -13.08 2.43
CA GLY A 99 -4.63 -13.28 3.36
C GLY A 99 -5.04 -13.67 4.79
N GLU A 100 -6.31 -13.91 5.10
CA GLU A 100 -6.76 -14.19 6.48
C GLU A 100 -6.07 -15.42 7.08
N GLN A 101 -6.03 -16.53 6.35
CA GLN A 101 -5.32 -17.74 6.79
C GLN A 101 -3.81 -17.53 6.83
N PHE A 102 -3.25 -16.83 5.84
CA PHE A 102 -1.83 -16.52 5.79
C PHE A 102 -1.39 -15.64 6.97
N ALA A 103 -2.20 -14.67 7.38
CA ALA A 103 -1.91 -13.82 8.55
C ALA A 103 -1.87 -14.62 9.87
N ALA A 104 -2.53 -15.80 9.94
CA ALA A 104 -2.51 -16.71 11.07
C ALA A 104 -2.77 -16.01 12.42
N SER A 105 -3.76 -15.13 12.46
CA SER A 105 -4.14 -14.33 13.64
C SER A 105 -3.01 -13.46 14.21
N GLN A 106 -2.01 -13.11 13.40
CA GLN A 106 -0.91 -12.20 13.77
C GLN A 106 -1.06 -10.84 13.06
N PRO A 107 -0.45 -9.76 13.58
CA PRO A 107 -0.36 -8.50 12.86
C PRO A 107 0.44 -8.68 11.57
N PHE A 108 0.04 -7.96 10.51
CA PHE A 108 0.66 -8.08 9.20
C PHE A 108 0.70 -6.73 8.48
N GLY A 109 1.66 -6.61 7.57
CA GLY A 109 1.78 -5.46 6.67
C GLY A 109 0.88 -5.61 5.44
N VAL A 110 0.48 -4.48 4.85
CA VAL A 110 -0.06 -4.43 3.49
C VAL A 110 0.73 -3.40 2.70
N ALA A 111 1.17 -3.75 1.50
CA ALA A 111 1.95 -2.87 0.66
C ALA A 111 1.39 -2.85 -0.77
N LEU A 112 0.83 -1.70 -1.18
CA LEU A 112 0.37 -1.51 -2.56
C LEU A 112 1.59 -1.34 -3.48
N PRO A 113 1.69 -2.11 -4.57
CA PRO A 113 2.89 -2.11 -5.41
C PRO A 113 3.09 -0.81 -6.20
N ASP A 114 2.04 -0.05 -6.46
CA ASP A 114 2.11 1.23 -7.18
C ASP A 114 2.47 2.44 -6.30
N ASN A 115 2.75 2.21 -5.03
CA ASN A 115 3.21 3.24 -4.10
C ASN A 115 4.67 2.95 -3.71
N LEU A 116 5.62 3.72 -4.25
CA LEU A 116 7.03 3.64 -3.87
C LEU A 116 7.41 4.73 -2.88
N PHE A 117 8.40 4.41 -2.05
CA PHE A 117 8.96 5.35 -1.09
C PHE A 117 10.49 5.37 -1.20
N VAL A 118 11.05 6.57 -1.23
CA VAL A 118 12.49 6.80 -1.14
C VAL A 118 12.78 7.37 0.24
N SER A 119 13.31 6.55 1.15
CA SER A 119 13.51 6.89 2.55
C SER A 119 14.67 6.11 3.16
N GLU A 120 15.31 6.66 4.20
CA GLU A 120 16.35 5.95 4.95
C GLU A 120 15.81 4.78 5.74
N VAL A 121 14.63 4.97 6.38
CA VAL A 121 13.88 3.93 7.07
C VAL A 121 12.72 3.52 6.17
N PRO A 122 12.59 2.24 5.79
CA PRO A 122 11.51 1.76 4.94
C PRO A 122 10.14 2.21 5.45
N ALA A 123 9.24 2.61 4.54
CA ALA A 123 7.93 3.14 4.94
C ALA A 123 7.15 2.14 5.80
N LEU A 124 7.11 0.87 5.41
CA LEU A 124 6.43 -0.17 6.20
C LEU A 124 7.08 -0.32 7.59
N ARG A 125 8.40 -0.18 7.73
CA ARG A 125 9.08 -0.23 9.02
C ARG A 125 8.66 0.92 9.94
N GLN A 126 8.49 2.13 9.38
CA GLN A 126 7.98 3.28 10.15
C GLN A 126 6.58 2.99 10.72
N LEU A 127 5.71 2.29 10.00
CA LEU A 127 4.40 1.87 10.49
C LEU A 127 4.51 0.80 11.59
N VAL A 128 5.40 -0.18 11.40
CA VAL A 128 5.66 -1.23 12.40
C VAL A 128 6.09 -0.62 13.73
N ASP A 129 6.91 0.43 13.70
CA ASP A 129 7.37 1.10 14.92
C ASP A 129 6.23 1.87 15.62
N VAL A 130 5.29 2.46 14.87
CA VAL A 130 4.05 3.05 15.44
C VAL A 130 3.14 1.96 16.02
N TYR A 131 2.91 0.87 15.27
CA TYR A 131 2.14 -0.27 15.79
C TYR A 131 2.69 -0.75 17.13
N ARG A 132 4.02 -0.91 17.26
CA ARG A 132 4.67 -1.34 18.50
C ARG A 132 4.45 -0.39 19.68
N ARG A 133 4.31 0.92 19.42
CA ARG A 133 4.05 1.93 20.45
C ARG A 133 2.58 2.01 20.84
N THR A 134 1.66 1.82 19.88
CA THR A 134 0.24 2.15 20.05
C THR A 134 -0.68 0.95 20.17
N GLY A 135 -0.30 -0.20 19.61
CA GLY A 135 -1.16 -1.38 19.50
C GLY A 135 -2.38 -1.19 18.59
N LYS A 136 -2.36 -0.18 17.71
CA LYS A 136 -3.44 0.12 16.77
C LYS A 136 -3.09 -0.32 15.35
N ASN A 137 -4.09 -0.42 14.49
CA ASN A 137 -3.90 -0.48 13.06
C ASN A 137 -3.30 0.85 12.58
N VAL A 138 -2.34 0.81 11.67
CA VAL A 138 -1.61 1.99 11.21
C VAL A 138 -1.73 2.13 9.70
N VAL A 139 -2.03 3.33 9.23
CA VAL A 139 -2.00 3.70 7.82
C VAL A 139 -0.90 4.73 7.56
N ALA A 140 -0.16 4.55 6.45
CA ALA A 140 0.81 5.54 6.00
C ALA A 140 0.10 6.80 5.54
N MET A 141 0.61 7.94 5.97
CA MET A 141 0.12 9.25 5.61
C MET A 141 1.24 10.06 4.96
N VAL A 142 0.91 10.81 3.92
CA VAL A 142 1.81 11.78 3.30
C VAL A 142 1.17 13.14 3.27
N GLU A 143 1.98 14.17 3.37
CA GLU A 143 1.55 15.54 3.22
C GLU A 143 1.61 15.94 1.75
N LEU A 144 0.56 16.56 1.24
CA LEU A 144 0.44 17.05 -0.12
C LEU A 144 0.34 18.57 -0.14
N PHE A 145 1.00 19.16 -1.11
CA PHE A 145 1.00 20.59 -1.37
C PHE A 145 0.31 20.89 -2.71
N PRO A 146 -0.06 22.14 -3.03
CA PRO A 146 -0.72 22.47 -4.30
C PRO A 146 0.03 21.96 -5.54
N GLU A 147 1.37 21.98 -5.52
CA GLU A 147 2.24 21.48 -6.59
C GLU A 147 2.18 19.96 -6.81
N ASP A 148 1.66 19.21 -5.85
CA ASP A 148 1.52 17.75 -5.98
C ASP A 148 0.26 17.33 -6.74
N ALA A 149 -0.57 18.27 -7.20
CA ALA A 149 -1.88 17.99 -7.80
C ALA A 149 -1.81 17.02 -9.01
N GLU A 150 -0.77 17.14 -9.85
CA GLU A 150 -0.57 16.25 -10.99
C GLU A 150 0.04 14.91 -10.61
N ARG A 151 0.73 14.83 -9.47
CA ARG A 151 1.52 13.67 -9.01
C ARG A 151 0.75 12.72 -8.11
N ALA A 152 -0.24 13.25 -7.36
CA ALA A 152 -1.00 12.49 -6.40
C ALA A 152 -2.34 11.92 -6.95
N GLY A 153 -2.77 12.37 -8.14
CA GLY A 153 -4.03 11.95 -8.75
C GLY A 153 -5.26 12.22 -7.89
N PRO A 154 -6.39 11.56 -8.17
CA PRO A 154 -7.60 11.70 -7.37
C PRO A 154 -7.42 11.01 -6.01
N THR A 155 -7.19 11.82 -4.99
CA THR A 155 -7.06 11.38 -3.61
C THR A 155 -7.90 12.26 -2.68
N ALA A 156 -8.16 11.80 -1.48
CA ALA A 156 -8.94 12.53 -0.49
C ALA A 156 -8.05 13.02 0.64
N ILE A 157 -8.25 14.27 1.06
CA ILE A 157 -7.56 14.86 2.20
C ILE A 157 -8.27 14.41 3.49
N TYR A 158 -7.49 13.82 4.38
CA TYR A 158 -7.97 13.34 5.66
C TYR A 158 -8.07 14.47 6.67
N PRO A 159 -9.23 14.73 7.28
CA PRO A 159 -9.32 15.61 8.42
C PRO A 159 -8.67 14.95 9.65
N GLY A 160 -7.91 15.76 10.40
CA GLY A 160 -7.22 15.25 11.58
C GLY A 160 -6.19 16.24 12.11
N ARG A 161 -5.36 15.81 13.06
CA ARG A 161 -4.29 16.60 13.64
C ARG A 161 -2.99 15.80 13.74
N MET A 162 -1.88 16.47 13.54
CA MET A 162 -0.56 15.94 13.80
C MET A 162 -0.21 16.01 15.29
N GLU A 163 0.46 14.96 15.78
CA GLU A 163 1.09 14.92 17.10
C GLU A 163 2.42 14.19 16.98
N GLY A 164 3.50 14.94 16.79
CA GLY A 164 4.80 14.38 16.42
C GLY A 164 4.76 13.70 15.06
N ASP A 165 5.00 12.40 15.04
CA ASP A 165 4.96 11.57 13.85
C ASP A 165 3.60 10.85 13.63
N LEU A 166 2.65 11.04 14.56
CA LEU A 166 1.31 10.46 14.50
C LEU A 166 0.33 11.44 13.89
N PHE A 167 -0.59 10.91 13.06
CA PHE A 167 -1.74 11.64 12.55
C PHE A 167 -3.01 11.07 13.17
N HIS A 168 -3.66 11.85 14.04
CA HIS A 168 -4.94 11.50 14.65
C HIS A 168 -6.05 11.78 13.64
N ILE A 169 -6.48 10.73 12.96
CA ILE A 169 -7.53 10.79 11.95
C ILE A 169 -8.86 11.09 12.63
N SER A 170 -9.57 12.13 12.17
CA SER A 170 -10.93 12.45 12.65
C SER A 170 -12.00 11.76 11.82
N GLU A 171 -11.75 11.58 10.52
CA GLU A 171 -12.64 10.94 9.57
C GLU A 171 -11.85 10.26 8.48
N VAL A 172 -12.33 9.11 7.97
CA VAL A 172 -11.82 8.48 6.75
C VAL A 172 -12.68 8.96 5.58
N PRO A 173 -12.17 9.84 4.71
CA PRO A 173 -12.96 10.40 3.63
C PRO A 173 -13.20 9.36 2.52
N SER A 174 -14.26 9.56 1.73
CA SER A 174 -14.49 8.80 0.51
C SER A 174 -13.35 9.05 -0.49
N LYS A 175 -13.03 8.06 -1.30
CA LYS A 175 -12.03 8.22 -2.38
C LYS A 175 -12.45 9.36 -3.32
N GLY A 176 -11.47 10.11 -3.80
CA GLY A 176 -11.70 11.17 -4.80
C GLY A 176 -12.30 10.61 -6.10
N SER A 177 -13.09 11.42 -6.80
CA SER A 177 -13.69 11.04 -8.08
C SER A 177 -12.62 10.88 -9.17
N ARG A 178 -12.81 9.93 -10.09
CA ARG A 178 -11.92 9.78 -11.25
C ARG A 178 -11.84 11.09 -12.05
N GLY A 179 -10.62 11.52 -12.37
CA GLY A 179 -10.38 12.74 -13.15
C GLY A 179 -10.35 14.04 -12.36
N SER A 180 -10.54 14.01 -11.03
CA SER A 180 -10.29 15.14 -10.13
C SER A 180 -8.91 15.05 -9.49
N THR A 181 -8.37 16.21 -9.08
CA THR A 181 -7.25 16.26 -8.13
C THR A 181 -7.80 16.33 -6.71
N PHE A 182 -6.92 16.33 -5.71
CA PHE A 182 -7.34 16.60 -4.34
C PHE A 182 -7.71 18.09 -4.14
N ASP A 183 -8.56 18.36 -3.16
CA ASP A 183 -8.99 19.72 -2.81
C ASP A 183 -8.48 20.06 -1.40
N LEU A 184 -7.58 21.03 -1.31
CA LEU A 184 -7.05 21.55 -0.05
C LEU A 184 -7.99 22.56 0.65
N LYS A 185 -9.10 22.96 -0.01
CA LYS A 185 -10.06 23.96 0.52
C LYS A 185 -9.40 25.24 0.97
N GLY A 186 -8.33 25.66 0.27
CA GLY A 186 -7.55 26.86 0.57
C GLY A 186 -6.49 26.69 1.68
N ALA A 187 -6.31 25.50 2.23
CA ALA A 187 -5.20 25.23 3.14
C ALA A 187 -3.86 25.15 2.37
N PRO A 188 -2.72 25.49 3.02
CA PRO A 188 -1.39 25.43 2.38
C PRO A 188 -0.93 24.00 2.09
N SER A 189 -1.42 23.02 2.82
CA SER A 189 -1.16 21.59 2.61
C SER A 189 -2.31 20.75 3.15
N GLY A 190 -2.30 19.46 2.81
CA GLY A 190 -3.24 18.48 3.33
C GLY A 190 -2.60 17.11 3.48
N VAL A 191 -3.18 16.25 4.30
CA VAL A 191 -2.66 14.92 4.57
C VAL A 191 -3.55 13.87 3.93
N THR A 192 -2.96 12.90 3.23
CA THR A 192 -3.68 11.78 2.62
C THR A 192 -3.11 10.43 3.03
N GLY A 193 -3.98 9.40 3.02
CA GLY A 193 -3.56 8.02 3.21
C GLY A 193 -2.98 7.42 1.94
N VAL A 194 -1.91 6.64 2.07
CA VAL A 194 -1.23 5.97 0.96
C VAL A 194 -1.02 4.49 1.24
N GLY A 195 -0.69 3.71 0.23
CA GLY A 195 -0.74 2.26 0.19
C GLY A 195 0.27 1.50 1.04
N ARG A 196 0.45 1.88 2.29
CA ARG A 196 1.13 1.07 3.32
C ARG A 196 0.27 1.01 4.57
N TYR A 197 0.10 -0.20 5.10
CA TYR A 197 -0.69 -0.43 6.30
C TYR A 197 0.00 -1.46 7.20
N VAL A 198 -0.21 -1.34 8.50
CA VAL A 198 -0.08 -2.45 9.44
C VAL A 198 -1.46 -2.72 10.00
N PHE A 199 -1.97 -3.90 9.77
CA PHE A 199 -3.27 -4.33 10.27
C PHE A 199 -3.13 -5.41 11.35
N LEU A 200 -4.06 -5.37 12.30
CA LEU A 200 -4.27 -6.43 13.27
C LEU A 200 -5.35 -7.39 12.75
N PRO A 201 -5.42 -8.63 13.27
CA PRO A 201 -6.39 -9.64 12.82
C PRO A 201 -7.85 -9.19 12.85
N GLU A 202 -8.18 -8.24 13.70
CA GLU A 202 -9.54 -7.65 13.78
C GLU A 202 -10.01 -6.98 12.47
N VAL A 203 -9.09 -6.67 11.55
CA VAL A 203 -9.44 -6.14 10.24
C VAL A 203 -10.32 -7.11 9.45
N PHE A 204 -10.09 -8.42 9.56
CA PHE A 204 -10.90 -9.42 8.86
C PHE A 204 -12.35 -9.42 9.33
N ALA A 205 -12.58 -9.28 10.65
CA ALA A 205 -13.94 -9.11 11.18
C ALA A 205 -14.59 -7.80 10.69
N ALA A 206 -13.81 -6.71 10.54
CA ALA A 206 -14.30 -5.46 9.97
C ALA A 206 -14.64 -5.61 8.47
N ILE A 207 -13.80 -6.29 7.69
CA ILE A 207 -14.06 -6.62 6.27
C ILE A 207 -15.37 -7.41 6.14
N ASN A 208 -15.56 -8.47 6.91
CA ASN A 208 -16.76 -9.27 6.90
C ASN A 208 -18.02 -8.46 7.30
N GLN A 209 -17.87 -7.49 8.22
CA GLN A 209 -18.96 -6.59 8.59
C GLN A 209 -19.34 -5.60 7.49
N VAL A 210 -18.34 -5.10 6.74
CA VAL A 210 -18.56 -4.23 5.58
C VAL A 210 -19.26 -5.02 4.46
N GLU A 211 -18.74 -6.20 4.11
CA GLU A 211 -19.27 -7.03 3.03
C GLU A 211 -20.77 -7.32 3.19
N LYS A 212 -21.22 -7.62 4.42
CA LYS A 212 -22.66 -7.86 4.71
C LYS A 212 -23.57 -6.68 4.40
N LYS A 213 -23.01 -5.48 4.21
CA LYS A 213 -23.78 -4.25 3.94
C LYS A 213 -23.61 -3.74 2.51
N LEU A 214 -22.77 -4.39 1.69
CA LEU A 214 -22.58 -4.01 0.31
C LEU A 214 -23.81 -4.34 -0.54
N ALA A 215 -24.16 -3.43 -1.45
CA ALA A 215 -25.10 -3.73 -2.50
C ALA A 215 -24.47 -4.64 -3.57
N PRO A 216 -25.28 -5.43 -4.30
CA PRO A 216 -24.77 -6.22 -5.41
C PRO A 216 -24.01 -5.36 -6.43
N GLY A 217 -22.78 -5.72 -6.73
CA GLY A 217 -21.92 -5.01 -7.68
C GLY A 217 -20.99 -3.94 -7.07
N ASP A 218 -21.16 -3.61 -5.79
CA ASP A 218 -20.24 -2.69 -5.10
C ASP A 218 -18.88 -3.35 -4.84
N GLU A 219 -17.82 -2.54 -4.85
CA GLU A 219 -16.47 -2.99 -4.50
C GLU A 219 -16.31 -3.07 -2.97
N LEU A 220 -15.73 -4.16 -2.48
CA LEU A 220 -15.31 -4.33 -1.09
C LEU A 220 -13.98 -3.61 -0.87
N ASP A 221 -14.07 -2.31 -0.62
CA ASP A 221 -12.92 -1.41 -0.53
C ASP A 221 -12.45 -1.17 0.92
N ASP A 222 -11.25 -0.60 1.07
CA ASP A 222 -10.60 -0.36 2.38
C ASP A 222 -11.24 0.80 3.16
N VAL A 223 -11.78 1.83 2.50
CA VAL A 223 -12.34 3.03 3.14
C VAL A 223 -13.42 2.70 4.20
N PRO A 224 -14.47 1.90 3.90
CA PRO A 224 -15.46 1.52 4.91
C PRO A 224 -14.86 0.70 6.05
N VAL A 225 -13.86 -0.13 5.77
CA VAL A 225 -13.15 -0.94 6.78
C VAL A 225 -12.36 -0.05 7.73
N MET A 226 -11.57 0.89 7.19
CA MET A 226 -10.83 1.88 7.99
C MET A 226 -11.77 2.75 8.82
N SER A 227 -12.93 3.14 8.27
CA SER A 227 -13.96 3.89 9.02
C SER A 227 -14.51 3.10 10.20
N LEU A 228 -14.68 1.78 10.07
CA LEU A 228 -15.08 0.91 11.19
C LEU A 228 -14.00 0.83 12.27
N LEU A 229 -12.73 0.68 11.86
CA LEU A 229 -11.60 0.65 12.79
C LEU A 229 -11.44 1.99 13.52
N LEU A 230 -11.59 3.11 12.80
CA LEU A 230 -11.53 4.46 13.39
C LEU A 230 -12.59 4.66 14.45
N ARG A 231 -13.85 4.32 14.19
CA ARG A 231 -14.96 4.42 15.17
C ARG A 231 -14.74 3.61 16.45
N LYS A 232 -13.88 2.59 16.39
CA LYS A 232 -13.51 1.77 17.55
C LYS A 232 -12.21 2.25 18.23
N ASP A 233 -11.70 3.41 17.85
CA ASP A 233 -10.38 3.91 18.27
C ASP A 233 -9.23 2.92 17.97
N ARG A 234 -9.31 2.18 16.84
CA ARG A 234 -8.36 1.16 16.46
C ARG A 234 -7.52 1.52 15.24
N LEU A 235 -7.59 2.79 14.75
CA LEU A 235 -6.84 3.27 13.58
C LEU A 235 -6.08 4.55 13.93
N ILE A 236 -4.84 4.64 13.45
CA ILE A 236 -4.01 5.84 13.54
C ILE A 236 -3.20 6.00 12.25
N GLY A 237 -2.88 7.24 11.89
CA GLY A 237 -1.98 7.56 10.80
C GLY A 237 -0.54 7.68 11.25
N ARG A 238 0.41 7.29 10.37
CA ARG A 238 1.84 7.58 10.49
C ARG A 238 2.26 8.49 9.36
N ARG A 239 2.69 9.75 9.63
CA ARG A 239 3.29 10.60 8.61
C ARG A 239 4.66 10.03 8.21
N ILE A 240 4.77 9.57 6.97
CA ILE A 240 6.01 8.99 6.45
C ILE A 240 7.09 10.06 6.32
N VAL A 241 8.30 9.72 6.75
CA VAL A 241 9.52 10.48 6.48
C VAL A 241 10.18 9.87 5.25
N GLY A 242 10.25 10.64 4.17
CA GLY A 242 10.75 10.23 2.87
C GLY A 242 9.85 10.70 1.74
N ASP A 243 10.29 10.50 0.51
CA ASP A 243 9.56 10.88 -0.69
C ASP A 243 8.59 9.78 -1.09
N PHE A 244 7.35 10.16 -1.37
CA PHE A 244 6.31 9.30 -1.92
C PHE A 244 6.21 9.48 -3.44
N LEU A 245 6.12 8.37 -4.17
CA LEU A 245 5.99 8.31 -5.63
C LEU A 245 4.81 7.43 -6.01
N ASP A 246 3.73 8.02 -6.55
CA ASP A 246 2.59 7.26 -7.10
C ASP A 246 2.94 6.76 -8.51
N VAL A 247 3.56 5.58 -8.58
CA VAL A 247 3.93 4.95 -9.86
C VAL A 247 2.74 4.30 -10.59
N GLY A 248 1.55 4.40 -10.02
CA GLY A 248 0.28 4.12 -10.71
C GLY A 248 -0.16 5.24 -11.66
N LEU A 249 0.60 6.34 -11.72
CA LEU A 249 0.42 7.46 -12.64
C LEU A 249 1.64 7.61 -13.56
N PRO A 250 1.46 7.99 -14.84
CA PRO A 250 2.59 8.16 -15.77
C PRO A 250 3.65 9.16 -15.30
N ILE A 251 3.25 10.23 -14.62
CA ILE A 251 4.17 11.24 -14.10
C ILE A 251 5.02 10.68 -12.95
N GLY A 252 4.39 10.04 -11.96
CA GLY A 252 5.10 9.43 -10.84
C GLY A 252 5.98 8.26 -11.28
N TYR A 253 5.59 7.51 -12.32
CA TYR A 253 6.43 6.48 -12.92
C TYR A 253 7.72 7.05 -13.52
N ARG A 254 7.66 8.17 -14.26
CA ARG A 254 8.86 8.84 -14.79
C ARG A 254 9.76 9.34 -13.68
N GLU A 255 9.19 10.05 -12.70
CA GLU A 255 9.96 10.52 -11.52
C GLU A 255 10.65 9.39 -10.76
N ALA A 256 9.96 8.27 -10.55
CA ALA A 256 10.55 7.12 -9.87
C ALA A 256 11.76 6.60 -10.64
N ASN A 257 11.69 6.50 -11.97
CA ASN A 257 12.83 6.11 -12.79
C ASN A 257 14.00 7.08 -12.67
N GLU A 258 13.75 8.39 -12.75
CA GLU A 258 14.79 9.43 -12.64
C GLU A 258 15.47 9.40 -11.27
N ARG A 259 14.70 9.41 -10.18
CA ARG A 259 15.21 9.47 -8.81
C ARG A 259 15.96 8.20 -8.40
N LEU A 260 15.43 7.03 -8.76
CA LEU A 260 16.05 5.75 -8.39
C LEU A 260 17.22 5.38 -9.29
N ALA A 261 17.25 5.78 -10.57
CA ALA A 261 18.41 5.63 -11.44
C ALA A 261 19.59 6.50 -10.99
N ALA A 262 19.32 7.73 -10.54
CA ALA A 262 20.36 8.62 -10.00
C ALA A 262 21.00 8.10 -8.70
N ASN A 263 20.27 7.29 -7.94
CA ASN A 263 20.70 6.71 -6.66
C ASN A 263 21.22 5.27 -6.79
N GLN A 264 21.88 4.86 -7.86
CA GLN A 264 22.35 3.51 -8.27
C GLN A 264 22.81 2.52 -7.17
N GLN A 265 22.24 2.59 -5.96
CA GLN A 265 22.37 1.53 -4.95
C GLN A 265 20.97 1.19 -4.43
N PRO A 266 20.54 -0.08 -4.48
CA PRO A 266 19.43 -0.50 -3.64
C PRO A 266 19.86 -0.30 -2.18
N ARG A 267 19.33 0.74 -1.53
CA ARG A 267 19.64 1.07 -0.12
C ARG A 267 19.24 -0.02 0.88
N PHE A 268 18.73 -1.14 0.37
CA PHE A 268 18.29 -2.30 1.17
C PHE A 268 19.21 -3.54 1.01
N ALA A 269 20.33 -3.42 0.29
CA ALA A 269 21.31 -4.50 0.18
C ALA A 269 22.42 -4.32 1.24
N LYS A 270 22.12 -4.59 2.50
CA LYS A 270 23.07 -4.93 3.56
C LYS A 270 22.45 -5.91 4.52
#